data_23e245f10958b3a973f1395379ef2fa5
#
_entry.id   23e245f10958b3a973f1395379ef2fa5
#
_cell.length_a   1.000
_cell.length_b   1.000
_cell.length_c   1.000
_cell.angle_alpha   90.00
_cell.angle_beta   90.00
_cell.angle_gamma   90.00
#
_symmetry.space_group_name_H-M   'P 1'
#
loop_
_entity.id
_entity.type
_entity.pdbx_description
1 polymer ?
#
loop_
_entity_poly.entity_id
_entity_poly.type
_entity_poly.pdbx_seq_one_letter_code
_entity_poly.pdbx_strand_id
1 'polypeptide(L)'
;MTLPGAPRPAATIVVVRDAPAGLEVLLLRRAEKGDHNSGAWVFPGGLLDAGDRRCHGACTGLDDARASVLLGLAEGGLDYYVAAIRESFEEAGILFAVDERGQPIDTLVDSGTPLAALREPLHRGDVAFAGVCHDFGLRLATDQLFYIAHWVTPPGRAKRFDTRFFLAVLPQGQTSSHDALETVDHVWLRPQEALSSENSRRLMTPTRSVIATIGRFESTQALLAWARSPREVVTVAPRLGRDGGGVRPVQPHEPAWAELGFVDPHGQGTAWCELRPGEPARLAPGVLRIAAPQGANSYLVGTGDGWAVIDPGPADASHLAALAAAAPGGIRAILCTAAAPSAGAQALHERTGAPVQRPAAGDSIAVAGGHTLRVLAPAGAADHRVFLLVEHKILFAGDIAEADALPSAHPGVEWLAPAAGFLRPAPGAATTTAP
;
A
#
# COMPACT_ATOMS: atom_id res chain seq x y z
N MET A 1 -22.79 -8.39 -0.22
CA MET A 1 -21.42 -8.37 0.33
C MET A 1 -21.30 -7.09 1.15
N THR A 2 -21.03 -7.20 2.43
CA THR A 2 -20.74 -6.04 3.30
C THR A 2 -19.44 -5.39 2.83
N LEU A 3 -19.45 -4.08 2.66
CA LEU A 3 -18.24 -3.30 2.39
C LEU A 3 -17.21 -3.57 3.50
N PRO A 4 -15.92 -3.70 3.16
CA PRO A 4 -14.89 -3.87 4.17
C PRO A 4 -14.93 -2.69 5.13
N GLY A 5 -14.87 -2.97 6.44
CA GLY A 5 -14.84 -1.93 7.47
C GLY A 5 -13.60 -1.03 7.33
N ALA A 6 -13.67 0.18 7.87
CA ALA A 6 -12.52 1.07 7.95
C ALA A 6 -11.36 0.36 8.69
N PRO A 7 -10.10 0.62 8.28
CA PRO A 7 -8.96 0.06 8.99
C PRO A 7 -8.91 0.62 10.42
N ARG A 8 -8.64 -0.26 11.39
CA ARG A 8 -8.58 0.10 12.80
C ARG A 8 -7.20 0.69 13.13
N PRO A 9 -7.13 1.83 13.85
CA PRO A 9 -5.87 2.41 14.29
C PRO A 9 -5.05 1.43 15.13
N ALA A 10 -3.75 1.33 14.85
CA ALA A 10 -2.82 0.45 15.54
C ALA A 10 -1.42 1.08 15.63
N ALA A 11 -0.68 0.72 16.66
CA ALA A 11 0.69 1.12 16.87
C ALA A 11 1.59 -0.10 17.05
N THR A 12 2.78 -0.04 16.48
CA THR A 12 3.79 -1.11 16.57
C THR A 12 5.12 -0.48 16.94
N ILE A 13 5.83 -1.09 17.87
CA ILE A 13 7.16 -0.63 18.27
C ILE A 13 8.25 -1.59 17.80
N VAL A 14 9.27 -1.03 17.18
CA VAL A 14 10.43 -1.74 16.64
C VAL A 14 11.58 -1.50 17.60
N VAL A 15 11.79 -2.43 18.52
CA VAL A 15 12.84 -2.32 19.51
C VAL A 15 14.14 -2.88 18.94
N VAL A 16 15.22 -2.08 19.05
CA VAL A 16 16.54 -2.44 18.56
C VAL A 16 17.59 -2.30 19.68
N ARG A 17 18.70 -3.01 19.54
CA ARG A 17 19.86 -2.86 20.41
C ARG A 17 21.16 -3.08 19.64
N ASP A 18 22.28 -2.58 20.18
CA ASP A 18 23.60 -3.01 19.74
C ASP A 18 24.00 -4.29 20.50
N ALA A 19 24.55 -5.26 19.78
CA ALA A 19 25.11 -6.49 20.29
C ALA A 19 26.52 -6.70 19.74
N PRO A 20 27.34 -7.62 20.32
CA PRO A 20 28.72 -7.83 19.84
C PRO A 20 28.81 -8.18 18.35
N ALA A 21 27.78 -8.78 17.77
CA ALA A 21 27.71 -9.15 16.35
C ALA A 21 27.07 -8.08 15.45
N GLY A 22 26.67 -6.92 15.99
CA GLY A 22 26.03 -5.81 15.31
C GLY A 22 24.63 -5.50 15.82
N LEU A 23 23.91 -4.70 15.05
CA LEU A 23 22.54 -4.29 15.36
C LEU A 23 21.56 -5.47 15.36
N GLU A 24 20.78 -5.58 16.42
CA GLU A 24 19.72 -6.61 16.56
C GLU A 24 18.34 -5.96 16.71
N VAL A 25 17.32 -6.66 16.26
CA VAL A 25 15.91 -6.29 16.38
C VAL A 25 15.14 -7.37 17.13
N LEU A 26 14.22 -6.94 18.01
CA LEU A 26 13.33 -7.84 18.74
C LEU A 26 12.16 -8.27 17.86
N LEU A 27 11.90 -9.57 17.85
CA LEU A 27 10.71 -10.17 17.26
C LEU A 27 10.03 -11.07 18.30
N LEU A 28 8.69 -11.06 18.27
CA LEU A 28 7.83 -11.91 19.09
C LEU A 28 7.12 -12.92 18.17
N ARG A 29 6.96 -14.14 18.61
CA ARG A 29 6.20 -15.17 17.91
C ARG A 29 4.75 -15.18 18.41
N ARG A 30 3.80 -14.90 17.53
CA ARG A 30 2.37 -14.98 17.87
C ARG A 30 1.93 -16.41 18.17
N ALA A 31 1.04 -16.55 19.16
CA ALA A 31 0.40 -17.81 19.46
C ALA A 31 -0.40 -18.36 18.26
N GLU A 32 -0.52 -19.69 18.18
CA GLU A 32 -1.29 -20.35 17.13
C GLU A 32 -2.78 -20.36 17.50
N LYS A 33 -3.48 -19.27 17.19
CA LYS A 33 -4.94 -19.10 17.45
C LYS A 33 -5.80 -19.39 16.22
N GLY A 34 -5.25 -19.99 15.13
CA GLY A 34 -5.98 -20.37 13.93
C GLY A 34 -6.35 -19.20 13.00
N ASP A 35 -5.81 -18.01 13.21
CA ASP A 35 -6.00 -16.86 12.34
C ASP A 35 -4.88 -16.74 11.29
N HIS A 36 -5.04 -15.78 10.35
CA HIS A 36 -4.08 -15.54 9.26
C HIS A 36 -2.66 -15.21 9.76
N ASN A 37 -2.49 -14.72 10.99
CA ASN A 37 -1.21 -14.30 11.56
C ASN A 37 -0.65 -15.31 12.57
N SER A 38 -1.30 -16.47 12.73
CA SER A 38 -0.87 -17.53 13.67
C SER A 38 0.57 -17.97 13.40
N GLY A 39 1.39 -18.01 14.45
CA GLY A 39 2.78 -18.43 14.38
C GLY A 39 3.73 -17.47 13.63
N ALA A 40 3.24 -16.32 13.16
CA ALA A 40 4.09 -15.32 12.54
C ALA A 40 4.97 -14.61 13.57
N TRP A 41 6.15 -14.20 13.12
CA TRP A 41 7.05 -13.35 13.90
C TRP A 41 6.78 -11.89 13.55
N VAL A 42 6.53 -11.11 14.59
CA VAL A 42 6.08 -9.71 14.51
C VAL A 42 6.85 -8.84 15.51
N PHE A 43 6.77 -7.55 15.37
CA PHE A 43 7.15 -6.61 16.41
C PHE A 43 6.04 -6.50 17.46
N PRO A 44 6.33 -6.10 18.71
CA PRO A 44 5.32 -5.77 19.70
C PRO A 44 4.37 -4.69 19.18
N GLY A 45 3.07 -4.85 19.41
CA GLY A 45 2.11 -3.84 18.98
C GLY A 45 0.68 -4.35 18.83
N GLY A 46 -0.25 -3.43 18.97
CA GLY A 46 -1.69 -3.70 18.93
C GLY A 46 -2.52 -2.49 18.56
N LEU A 47 -3.78 -2.55 18.91
CA LEU A 47 -4.76 -1.48 18.64
C LEU A 47 -4.62 -0.35 19.63
N LEU A 48 -4.98 0.85 19.18
CA LEU A 48 -5.23 1.94 20.11
C LEU A 48 -6.41 1.60 21.00
N ASP A 49 -6.29 1.94 22.27
CA ASP A 49 -7.34 1.86 23.27
C ASP A 49 -7.81 3.27 23.68
N ALA A 50 -9.09 3.41 24.03
CA ALA A 50 -9.63 4.68 24.53
C ALA A 50 -8.95 5.15 25.83
N GLY A 51 -8.30 4.23 26.55
CA GLY A 51 -7.49 4.50 27.74
C GLY A 51 -6.17 5.19 27.43
N ASP A 52 -5.63 5.04 26.21
CA ASP A 52 -4.34 5.61 25.85
C ASP A 52 -4.36 7.15 25.96
N ARG A 53 -5.45 7.80 25.57
CA ARG A 53 -5.64 9.25 25.73
C ARG A 53 -5.55 9.72 27.19
N ARG A 54 -5.92 8.90 28.14
CA ARG A 54 -5.85 9.23 29.57
C ARG A 54 -4.41 9.29 30.11
N CYS A 55 -3.46 8.74 29.37
CA CYS A 55 -2.04 8.76 29.71
C CYS A 55 -1.31 10.03 29.23
N HIS A 56 -1.97 10.93 28.48
CA HIS A 56 -1.33 12.13 27.94
C HIS A 56 -0.64 12.98 29.01
N GLY A 57 -1.24 13.12 30.20
CA GLY A 57 -0.66 13.82 31.34
C GLY A 57 0.63 13.18 31.91
N ALA A 58 0.86 11.90 31.63
CA ALA A 58 2.05 11.17 32.01
C ALA A 58 3.14 11.19 30.93
N CYS A 59 2.87 11.70 29.72
CA CYS A 59 3.85 11.74 28.65
C CYS A 59 4.91 12.83 28.84
N THR A 60 6.14 12.56 28.38
CA THR A 60 7.23 13.52 28.32
C THR A 60 7.66 13.72 26.87
N GLY A 61 8.21 14.90 26.56
CA GLY A 61 8.85 15.19 25.28
C GLY A 61 7.88 15.59 24.15
N LEU A 62 6.72 14.92 24.04
CA LEU A 62 5.71 15.24 23.03
C LEU A 62 4.36 15.56 23.69
N ASP A 63 3.67 16.56 23.15
CA ASP A 63 2.26 16.79 23.33
C ASP A 63 1.44 16.22 22.14
N ASP A 64 0.11 16.20 22.27
CA ASP A 64 -0.75 15.66 21.22
C ASP A 64 -0.69 16.44 19.91
N ALA A 65 -0.56 17.77 19.99
CA ALA A 65 -0.50 18.62 18.80
C ALA A 65 0.75 18.30 17.97
N ARG A 66 1.92 18.20 18.63
CA ARG A 66 3.17 17.86 17.96
C ARG A 66 3.20 16.42 17.45
N ALA A 67 2.71 15.48 18.25
CA ALA A 67 2.58 14.07 17.83
C ALA A 67 1.66 13.94 16.61
N SER A 68 0.53 14.66 16.59
CA SER A 68 -0.41 14.66 15.47
C SER A 68 0.21 15.21 14.20
N VAL A 69 0.96 16.31 14.27
CA VAL A 69 1.70 16.86 13.12
C VAL A 69 2.70 15.85 12.58
N LEU A 70 3.47 15.16 13.44
CA LEU A 70 4.43 14.15 13.03
C LEU A 70 3.77 12.96 12.31
N LEU A 71 2.56 12.60 12.69
CA LEU A 71 1.80 11.48 12.11
C LEU A 71 0.86 11.88 10.96
N GLY A 72 0.80 13.18 10.62
CA GLY A 72 -0.12 13.69 9.60
C GLY A 72 -1.60 13.57 10.00
N LEU A 73 -1.90 13.74 11.30
CA LEU A 73 -3.25 13.67 11.87
C LEU A 73 -3.73 15.05 12.31
N ALA A 74 -5.03 15.22 12.36
CA ALA A 74 -5.65 16.45 12.92
C ALA A 74 -5.51 16.50 14.45
N GLU A 75 -5.67 15.36 15.12
CA GLU A 75 -5.57 15.18 16.58
C GLU A 75 -5.35 13.70 16.91
N GLY A 76 -5.04 13.38 18.18
CA GLY A 76 -4.91 11.99 18.66
C GLY A 76 -3.60 11.33 18.28
N GLY A 77 -2.61 12.08 17.83
CA GLY A 77 -1.30 11.53 17.47
C GLY A 77 -0.59 10.91 18.67
N LEU A 78 -0.72 11.49 19.85
CA LEU A 78 -0.08 11.01 21.06
C LEU A 78 -0.63 9.65 21.53
N ASP A 79 -1.90 9.34 21.19
CA ASP A 79 -2.51 8.03 21.47
C ASP A 79 -1.70 6.89 20.88
N TYR A 80 -1.11 7.05 19.66
CA TYR A 80 -0.27 6.05 19.02
C TYR A 80 1.06 5.80 19.75
N TYR A 81 1.67 6.86 20.28
CA TYR A 81 2.91 6.73 21.07
C TYR A 81 2.64 6.00 22.38
N VAL A 82 1.55 6.35 23.05
CA VAL A 82 1.11 5.67 24.29
C VAL A 82 0.80 4.21 24.03
N ALA A 83 0.02 3.91 22.98
CA ALA A 83 -0.29 2.53 22.61
C ALA A 83 0.98 1.71 22.32
N ALA A 84 1.96 2.29 21.59
CA ALA A 84 3.23 1.60 21.31
C ALA A 84 4.01 1.27 22.59
N ILE A 85 4.02 2.18 23.57
CA ILE A 85 4.67 1.96 24.87
C ILE A 85 3.91 0.89 25.68
N ARG A 86 2.57 0.99 25.76
CA ARG A 86 1.72 0.04 26.47
C ARG A 86 1.87 -1.37 25.94
N GLU A 87 1.75 -1.56 24.61
CA GLU A 87 1.87 -2.84 23.94
C GLU A 87 3.29 -3.44 24.12
N SER A 88 4.33 -2.59 24.06
CA SER A 88 5.70 -3.03 24.34
C SER A 88 5.86 -3.60 25.75
N PHE A 89 5.21 -2.96 26.71
CA PHE A 89 5.23 -3.45 28.10
C PHE A 89 4.40 -4.73 28.26
N GLU A 90 3.18 -4.76 27.73
CA GLU A 90 2.29 -5.92 27.82
C GLU A 90 2.90 -7.15 27.14
N GLU A 91 3.37 -7.04 25.89
CA GLU A 91 3.81 -8.19 25.09
C GLU A 91 5.29 -8.55 25.30
N ALA A 92 6.18 -7.54 25.46
CA ALA A 92 7.63 -7.76 25.52
C ALA A 92 8.27 -7.48 26.88
N GLY A 93 7.52 -6.93 27.87
CA GLY A 93 8.04 -6.54 29.17
C GLY A 93 8.96 -5.33 29.15
N ILE A 94 9.02 -4.60 28.03
CA ILE A 94 9.89 -3.44 27.85
C ILE A 94 9.04 -2.19 28.02
N LEU A 95 9.42 -1.32 29.00
CA LEU A 95 8.70 -0.10 29.32
C LEU A 95 9.53 1.12 28.99
N PHE A 96 9.08 1.92 28.04
CA PHE A 96 9.67 3.21 27.69
C PHE A 96 9.12 4.30 28.61
N ALA A 97 9.63 4.34 29.84
CA ALA A 97 9.27 5.31 30.84
C ALA A 97 10.46 5.67 31.73
N VAL A 98 10.34 6.81 32.39
CA VAL A 98 11.24 7.29 33.43
C VAL A 98 10.46 7.61 34.70
N ASP A 99 11.13 7.70 35.84
CA ASP A 99 10.53 8.19 37.07
C ASP A 99 10.36 9.73 37.03
N GLU A 100 9.80 10.30 38.11
CA GLU A 100 9.62 11.74 38.25
C GLU A 100 10.94 12.54 38.21
N ARG A 101 12.09 11.89 38.44
CA ARG A 101 13.43 12.47 38.37
C ARG A 101 14.09 12.29 37.02
N GLY A 102 13.39 11.64 36.06
CA GLY A 102 13.91 11.34 34.73
C GLY A 102 14.87 10.13 34.70
N GLN A 103 14.90 9.28 35.72
CA GLN A 103 15.72 8.07 35.74
C GLN A 103 14.97 6.91 35.09
N PRO A 104 15.68 6.01 34.36
CA PRO A 104 15.09 4.81 33.79
C PRO A 104 14.39 3.96 34.86
N ILE A 105 13.24 3.41 34.51
CA ILE A 105 12.47 2.49 35.38
C ILE A 105 13.08 1.07 35.24
N ASP A 106 13.35 0.46 36.38
CA ASP A 106 13.73 -0.95 36.43
C ASP A 106 12.46 -1.83 36.31
N THR A 107 12.41 -2.56 35.22
CA THR A 107 11.32 -3.52 34.93
C THR A 107 11.78 -4.98 35.06
N LEU A 108 12.98 -5.23 35.60
CA LEU A 108 13.53 -6.56 35.71
C LEU A 108 12.58 -7.49 36.46
N VAL A 109 12.13 -8.51 35.77
CA VAL A 109 11.21 -9.53 36.30
C VAL A 109 11.82 -10.25 37.52
N ASP A 110 13.13 -10.40 37.53
CA ASP A 110 13.88 -11.05 38.62
C ASP A 110 13.98 -10.18 39.90
N SER A 111 13.67 -8.88 39.82
CA SER A 111 13.68 -8.00 40.98
C SER A 111 12.42 -8.14 41.86
N GLY A 112 11.42 -8.95 41.46
CA GLY A 112 10.15 -9.08 42.17
C GLY A 112 9.36 -7.77 42.20
N THR A 113 9.59 -6.90 41.24
CA THR A 113 8.91 -5.57 41.20
C THR A 113 7.41 -5.77 40.97
N PRO A 114 6.56 -5.03 41.73
CA PRO A 114 5.10 -5.08 41.53
C PRO A 114 4.69 -4.72 40.10
N LEU A 115 5.49 -3.93 39.39
CA LEU A 115 5.24 -3.45 38.03
C LEU A 115 5.22 -4.61 37.01
N ALA A 116 6.16 -5.54 37.09
CA ALA A 116 6.19 -6.70 36.20
C ALA A 116 4.94 -7.60 36.34
N ALA A 117 4.38 -7.69 37.55
CA ALA A 117 3.17 -8.45 37.82
C ALA A 117 1.92 -7.85 37.20
N LEU A 118 1.96 -6.58 36.76
CA LEU A 118 0.82 -5.89 36.16
C LEU A 118 0.64 -6.16 34.65
N ARG A 119 1.60 -6.80 33.98
CA ARG A 119 1.52 -7.09 32.53
C ARG A 119 0.26 -7.90 32.18
N GLU A 120 0.01 -9.00 32.89
CA GLU A 120 -1.14 -9.86 32.66
C GLU A 120 -2.48 -9.17 33.01
N PRO A 121 -2.64 -8.49 34.16
CA PRO A 121 -3.83 -7.68 34.44
C PRO A 121 -4.10 -6.54 33.42
N LEU A 122 -3.05 -5.86 32.92
CA LEU A 122 -3.17 -4.87 31.85
C LEU A 122 -3.69 -5.50 30.57
N HIS A 123 -3.06 -6.58 30.13
CA HIS A 123 -3.43 -7.30 28.92
C HIS A 123 -4.90 -7.79 28.97
N ARG A 124 -5.41 -8.20 30.12
CA ARG A 124 -6.82 -8.58 30.31
C ARG A 124 -7.77 -7.40 30.45
N GLY A 125 -7.27 -6.18 30.58
CA GLY A 125 -8.08 -4.99 30.85
C GLY A 125 -8.59 -4.89 32.29
N ASP A 126 -8.06 -5.70 33.23
CA ASP A 126 -8.41 -5.68 34.66
C ASP A 126 -7.86 -4.41 35.33
N VAL A 127 -6.79 -3.84 34.78
CA VAL A 127 -6.12 -2.61 35.25
C VAL A 127 -5.95 -1.65 34.07
N ALA A 128 -6.18 -0.36 34.30
CA ALA A 128 -5.97 0.67 33.28
C ALA A 128 -4.49 1.14 33.29
N PHE A 129 -3.88 1.28 32.11
CA PHE A 129 -2.48 1.72 32.01
C PHE A 129 -2.26 3.12 32.60
N ALA A 130 -3.23 4.02 32.48
CA ALA A 130 -3.19 5.34 33.14
C ALA A 130 -3.12 5.25 34.68
N GLY A 131 -3.80 4.27 35.28
CA GLY A 131 -3.69 3.98 36.70
C GLY A 131 -2.29 3.51 37.07
N VAL A 132 -1.69 2.61 36.29
CA VAL A 132 -0.31 2.16 36.51
C VAL A 132 0.67 3.33 36.40
N CYS A 133 0.51 4.21 35.41
CA CYS A 133 1.35 5.41 35.30
C CYS A 133 1.27 6.30 36.54
N HIS A 134 0.05 6.51 37.07
CA HIS A 134 -0.18 7.30 38.26
C HIS A 134 0.42 6.65 39.51
N ASP A 135 0.11 5.37 39.77
CA ASP A 135 0.45 4.67 41.02
C ASP A 135 1.96 4.42 41.17
N PHE A 136 2.66 4.32 40.06
CA PHE A 136 4.11 4.12 40.01
C PHE A 136 4.90 5.39 39.64
N GLY A 137 4.25 6.56 39.53
CA GLY A 137 4.90 7.82 39.15
C GLY A 137 5.60 7.77 37.78
N LEU A 138 5.05 7.01 36.84
CA LEU A 138 5.68 6.82 35.52
C LEU A 138 5.51 8.04 34.63
N ARG A 139 6.60 8.40 33.96
CA ARG A 139 6.61 9.40 32.89
C ARG A 139 6.96 8.69 31.58
N LEU A 140 5.99 8.56 30.66
CA LEU A 140 6.17 7.86 29.39
C LEU A 140 7.11 8.66 28.47
N ALA A 141 8.21 8.06 28.07
CA ALA A 141 9.28 8.69 27.29
C ALA A 141 8.95 8.68 25.79
N THR A 142 7.94 9.43 25.38
CA THR A 142 7.43 9.46 24.00
C THR A 142 8.43 10.06 23.01
N ASP A 143 9.38 10.87 23.47
CA ASP A 143 10.48 11.43 22.70
C ASP A 143 11.57 10.41 22.34
N GLN A 144 11.54 9.21 22.92
CA GLN A 144 12.42 8.10 22.56
C GLN A 144 11.87 7.24 21.42
N LEU A 145 10.64 7.50 20.98
CA LEU A 145 9.98 6.79 19.89
C LEU A 145 10.02 7.61 18.61
N PHE A 146 10.55 7.02 17.54
CA PHE A 146 10.68 7.68 16.23
C PHE A 146 9.76 7.03 15.20
N TYR A 147 8.83 7.79 14.65
CA TYR A 147 7.92 7.32 13.59
C TYR A 147 8.70 7.01 12.32
N ILE A 148 8.67 5.72 11.87
CA ILE A 148 9.52 5.25 10.76
C ILE A 148 8.78 4.65 9.58
N ALA A 149 7.56 4.14 9.76
CA ALA A 149 6.80 3.53 8.69
C ALA A 149 5.30 3.56 8.97
N HIS A 150 4.50 3.54 7.90
CA HIS A 150 3.06 3.53 7.96
C HIS A 150 2.50 2.49 6.97
N TRP A 151 1.71 1.55 7.48
CA TRP A 151 1.13 0.49 6.69
C TRP A 151 -0.37 0.38 6.90
N VAL A 152 -1.13 0.32 5.81
CA VAL A 152 -2.58 0.12 5.84
C VAL A 152 -2.91 -1.22 5.21
N THR A 153 -3.66 -2.06 5.91
CA THR A 153 -4.10 -3.35 5.37
C THR A 153 -4.98 -3.12 4.13
N PRO A 154 -4.76 -3.84 3.02
CA PRO A 154 -5.51 -3.63 1.80
C PRO A 154 -7.02 -3.85 1.99
N PRO A 155 -7.88 -3.16 1.21
CA PRO A 155 -9.29 -3.49 1.10
C PRO A 155 -9.50 -4.98 0.77
N GLY A 156 -10.66 -5.53 1.10
CA GLY A 156 -11.00 -6.94 0.87
C GLY A 156 -10.52 -7.91 1.96
N ARG A 157 -9.72 -7.47 2.92
CA ARG A 157 -9.38 -8.28 4.10
C ARG A 157 -10.42 -8.14 5.20
N ALA A 158 -10.75 -9.24 5.88
CA ALA A 158 -11.76 -9.27 6.94
C ALA A 158 -11.38 -8.39 8.16
N LYS A 159 -10.09 -8.37 8.50
CA LYS A 159 -9.53 -7.50 9.54
C LYS A 159 -8.55 -6.55 8.88
N ARG A 160 -8.74 -5.25 9.07
CA ARG A 160 -7.88 -4.20 8.52
C ARG A 160 -7.33 -3.34 9.64
N PHE A 161 -6.09 -2.93 9.48
CA PHE A 161 -5.35 -2.10 10.42
C PHE A 161 -4.70 -0.93 9.68
N ASP A 162 -4.69 0.22 10.34
CA ASP A 162 -3.92 1.42 10.00
C ASP A 162 -2.79 1.51 11.02
N THR A 163 -1.61 0.98 10.68
CA THR A 163 -0.55 0.73 11.63
C THR A 163 0.62 1.69 11.44
N ARG A 164 0.94 2.44 12.48
CA ARG A 164 2.14 3.27 12.56
C ARG A 164 3.23 2.54 13.32
N PHE A 165 4.45 2.56 12.75
CA PHE A 165 5.62 1.86 13.29
C PHE A 165 6.58 2.88 13.90
N PHE A 166 6.96 2.64 15.16
CA PHE A 166 7.87 3.47 15.93
C PHE A 166 9.15 2.71 16.22
N LEU A 167 10.30 3.32 15.93
CA LEU A 167 11.61 2.81 16.30
C LEU A 167 11.96 3.28 17.70
N ALA A 168 12.49 2.39 18.53
CA ALA A 168 13.07 2.74 19.82
C ALA A 168 14.27 1.84 20.14
N VAL A 169 15.24 2.37 20.89
CA VAL A 169 16.37 1.58 21.39
C VAL A 169 15.98 1.00 22.75
N LEU A 170 16.31 -0.28 22.97
CA LEU A 170 16.07 -0.95 24.25
C LEU A 170 16.61 -0.10 25.42
N PRO A 171 15.78 0.27 26.40
CA PRO A 171 16.24 1.02 27.57
C PRO A 171 17.33 0.25 28.34
N GLN A 172 18.29 0.99 28.85
CA GLN A 172 19.40 0.41 29.60
C GLN A 172 18.91 -0.38 30.83
N GLY A 173 19.45 -1.58 31.02
CA GLY A 173 19.11 -2.44 32.15
C GLY A 173 17.84 -3.29 31.95
N GLN A 174 17.05 -3.03 30.89
CA GLN A 174 15.87 -3.84 30.61
C GLN A 174 16.18 -5.06 29.73
N THR A 175 15.38 -6.11 29.89
CA THR A 175 15.41 -7.34 29.09
C THR A 175 14.03 -7.63 28.54
N SER A 176 13.97 -8.32 27.39
CA SER A 176 12.70 -8.74 26.81
C SER A 176 12.22 -10.08 27.38
N SER A 177 10.90 -10.23 27.49
CA SER A 177 10.23 -11.49 27.80
C SER A 177 8.86 -11.52 27.15
N HIS A 178 8.46 -12.63 26.51
CA HIS A 178 7.11 -12.78 25.97
C HIS A 178 6.06 -12.91 27.08
N ASP A 179 4.79 -12.64 26.76
CA ASP A 179 3.68 -12.65 27.73
C ASP A 179 3.07 -14.04 27.96
N ALA A 180 3.37 -15.01 27.12
CA ALA A 180 2.82 -16.36 27.09
C ALA A 180 1.30 -16.44 26.81
N LEU A 181 0.63 -15.33 26.49
CA LEU A 181 -0.80 -15.24 26.19
C LEU A 181 -1.06 -15.00 24.69
N GLU A 182 -0.56 -13.89 24.15
CA GLU A 182 -0.60 -13.57 22.73
C GLU A 182 0.68 -13.94 22.01
N THR A 183 1.81 -13.86 22.70
CA THR A 183 3.14 -14.21 22.21
C THR A 183 3.71 -15.36 23.01
N VAL A 184 4.29 -16.36 22.34
CA VAL A 184 4.74 -17.61 22.93
C VAL A 184 6.27 -17.79 22.88
N ASP A 185 6.95 -16.88 22.21
CA ASP A 185 8.40 -16.88 22.08
C ASP A 185 8.89 -15.48 21.68
N HIS A 186 10.17 -15.20 21.92
CA HIS A 186 10.81 -13.97 21.50
C HIS A 186 12.26 -14.23 21.07
N VAL A 187 12.77 -13.37 20.18
CA VAL A 187 14.14 -13.51 19.70
C VAL A 187 14.73 -12.16 19.32
N TRP A 188 16.01 -12.01 19.59
CA TRP A 188 16.82 -10.93 19.03
C TRP A 188 17.59 -11.48 17.83
N LEU A 189 17.47 -10.81 16.69
CA LEU A 189 18.11 -11.22 15.44
C LEU A 189 18.75 -10.03 14.75
N ARG A 190 19.86 -10.27 14.11
CA ARG A 190 20.37 -9.30 13.13
C ARG A 190 19.42 -9.24 11.95
N PRO A 191 19.20 -8.05 11.34
CA PRO A 191 18.30 -7.91 10.18
C PRO A 191 18.60 -8.90 9.06
N GLN A 192 19.88 -9.15 8.77
CA GLN A 192 20.32 -10.07 7.73
C GLN A 192 19.90 -11.52 8.04
N GLU A 193 20.00 -11.94 9.31
CA GLU A 193 19.55 -13.27 9.74
C GLU A 193 18.03 -13.42 9.66
N ALA A 194 17.30 -12.37 10.07
CA ALA A 194 15.85 -12.37 10.00
C ALA A 194 15.32 -12.45 8.54
N LEU A 195 16.05 -11.86 7.58
CA LEU A 195 15.68 -11.83 6.16
C LEU A 195 16.26 -12.97 5.33
N SER A 196 17.18 -13.76 5.88
CA SER A 196 17.81 -14.90 5.18
C SER A 196 16.77 -15.90 4.68
N SER A 197 17.02 -16.48 3.51
CA SER A 197 16.23 -17.58 2.96
C SER A 197 16.30 -18.87 3.80
N GLU A 198 17.34 -19.02 4.60
CA GLU A 198 17.52 -20.12 5.54
C GLU A 198 16.67 -19.95 6.82
N ASN A 199 16.17 -18.75 7.04
CA ASN A 199 15.31 -18.45 8.18
C ASN A 199 13.90 -19.00 7.94
N SER A 200 13.53 -20.06 8.67
CA SER A 200 12.19 -20.67 8.61
C SER A 200 11.09 -19.82 9.24
N ARG A 201 11.42 -18.66 9.84
CA ARG A 201 10.47 -17.79 10.51
C ARG A 201 9.57 -17.08 9.50
N ARG A 202 8.26 -17.23 9.69
CA ARG A 202 7.28 -16.56 8.86
C ARG A 202 7.19 -15.08 9.27
N LEU A 203 7.69 -14.18 8.40
CA LEU A 203 7.57 -12.74 8.56
C LEU A 203 6.42 -12.21 7.69
N MET A 204 5.60 -11.33 8.27
CA MET A 204 4.60 -10.56 7.51
C MET A 204 5.29 -9.51 6.64
N THR A 205 4.65 -9.12 5.54
CA THR A 205 5.23 -8.13 4.59
C THR A 205 5.66 -6.83 5.26
N PRO A 206 4.86 -6.18 6.12
CA PRO A 206 5.30 -4.98 6.83
C PRO A 206 6.53 -5.22 7.70
N THR A 207 6.54 -6.31 8.47
CA THR A 207 7.67 -6.70 9.33
C THR A 207 8.94 -6.87 8.51
N ARG A 208 8.87 -7.62 7.41
CA ARG A 208 10.00 -7.84 6.48
C ARG A 208 10.51 -6.52 5.90
N SER A 209 9.62 -5.63 5.48
CA SER A 209 9.98 -4.33 4.90
C SER A 209 10.70 -3.42 5.91
N VAL A 210 10.20 -3.37 7.14
CA VAL A 210 10.81 -2.57 8.21
C VAL A 210 12.19 -3.15 8.59
N ILE A 211 12.31 -4.48 8.72
CA ILE A 211 13.62 -5.13 8.98
C ILE A 211 14.61 -4.82 7.85
N ALA A 212 14.18 -4.83 6.58
CA ALA A 212 15.04 -4.49 5.44
C ALA A 212 15.52 -3.03 5.51
N THR A 213 14.68 -2.12 6.00
CA THR A 213 15.07 -0.72 6.23
C THR A 213 16.12 -0.60 7.33
N ILE A 214 15.91 -1.28 8.46
CA ILE A 214 16.85 -1.31 9.59
C ILE A 214 18.19 -1.92 9.19
N GLY A 215 18.18 -2.97 8.38
CA GLY A 215 19.36 -3.68 7.91
C GLY A 215 20.34 -2.88 7.04
N ARG A 216 20.00 -1.62 6.72
CA ARG A 216 20.90 -0.66 6.06
C ARG A 216 21.89 0.00 7.02
N PHE A 217 21.71 -0.20 8.33
CA PHE A 217 22.48 0.46 9.37
C PHE A 217 23.26 -0.56 10.18
N GLU A 218 24.47 -0.19 10.59
CA GLU A 218 25.38 -1.06 11.33
C GLU A 218 25.24 -0.93 12.85
N SER A 219 24.64 0.18 13.32
CA SER A 219 24.49 0.48 14.76
C SER A 219 23.21 1.24 15.07
N THR A 220 22.78 1.18 16.34
CA THR A 220 21.66 1.99 16.83
C THR A 220 21.90 3.48 16.67
N GLN A 221 23.15 3.94 16.82
CA GLN A 221 23.52 5.35 16.65
C GLN A 221 23.25 5.82 15.21
N ALA A 222 23.69 5.08 14.20
CA ALA A 222 23.47 5.41 12.79
C ALA A 222 21.99 5.35 12.44
N LEU A 223 21.26 4.35 12.93
CA LEU A 223 19.84 4.18 12.74
C LEU A 223 19.03 5.32 13.38
N LEU A 224 19.36 5.74 14.60
CA LEU A 224 18.73 6.87 15.27
C LEU A 224 19.02 8.20 14.57
N ALA A 225 20.25 8.41 14.06
CA ALA A 225 20.58 9.60 13.28
C ALA A 225 19.69 9.70 12.03
N TRP A 226 19.47 8.58 11.33
CA TRP A 226 18.51 8.50 10.23
C TRP A 226 17.07 8.74 10.73
N ALA A 227 16.65 8.10 11.83
CA ALA A 227 15.30 8.22 12.35
C ALA A 227 14.93 9.65 12.78
N ARG A 228 15.89 10.44 13.22
CA ARG A 228 15.74 11.86 13.61
C ARG A 228 15.79 12.82 12.44
N SER A 229 16.32 12.40 11.29
CA SER A 229 16.40 13.29 10.12
C SER A 229 14.99 13.63 9.59
N PRO A 230 14.76 14.87 9.14
CA PRO A 230 13.51 15.24 8.49
C PRO A 230 13.25 14.34 7.28
N ARG A 231 12.09 13.68 7.26
CA ARG A 231 11.65 12.86 6.14
C ARG A 231 10.14 12.71 6.14
N GLU A 232 9.61 12.47 4.99
CA GLU A 232 8.23 12.04 4.83
C GLU A 232 8.12 10.53 5.04
N VAL A 233 7.19 10.10 5.87
CA VAL A 233 6.81 8.69 6.01
C VAL A 233 5.64 8.41 5.09
N VAL A 234 5.96 7.82 3.94
CA VAL A 234 4.94 7.49 2.94
C VAL A 234 4.09 6.32 3.43
N THR A 235 2.77 6.48 3.31
CA THR A 235 1.81 5.41 3.63
C THR A 235 1.91 4.29 2.60
N VAL A 236 2.17 3.08 3.05
CA VAL A 236 2.15 1.88 2.22
C VAL A 236 0.79 1.20 2.34
N ALA A 237 -0.01 1.32 1.29
CA ALA A 237 -1.34 0.74 1.18
C ALA A 237 -1.39 -0.24 -0.01
N PRO A 238 -1.04 -1.52 0.17
CA PRO A 238 -1.11 -2.51 -0.90
C PRO A 238 -2.55 -2.72 -1.39
N ARG A 239 -2.69 -3.24 -2.60
CA ARG A 239 -3.97 -3.64 -3.18
C ARG A 239 -3.97 -5.13 -3.49
N LEU A 240 -5.13 -5.78 -3.44
CA LEU A 240 -5.22 -7.18 -3.83
C LEU A 240 -5.29 -7.29 -5.34
N GLY A 241 -4.43 -8.14 -5.90
CA GLY A 241 -4.43 -8.48 -7.31
C GLY A 241 -4.27 -9.99 -7.49
N ARG A 242 -4.69 -10.49 -8.63
CA ARG A 242 -4.56 -11.90 -9.01
C ARG A 242 -3.40 -12.09 -9.98
N ASP A 243 -2.66 -13.17 -9.80
CA ASP A 243 -1.67 -13.68 -10.77
C ASP A 243 -1.84 -15.18 -10.95
N GLY A 244 -0.90 -15.84 -11.64
CA GLY A 244 -0.92 -17.29 -11.84
C GLY A 244 -0.84 -18.12 -10.55
N GLY A 245 -0.36 -17.54 -9.44
CA GLY A 245 -0.27 -18.15 -8.11
C GLY A 245 -1.50 -17.91 -7.23
N GLY A 246 -2.43 -17.07 -7.65
CA GLY A 246 -3.63 -16.73 -6.89
C GLY A 246 -3.75 -15.25 -6.53
N VAL A 247 -4.39 -14.94 -5.39
CA VAL A 247 -4.58 -13.56 -4.92
C VAL A 247 -3.45 -13.16 -3.97
N ARG A 248 -2.75 -12.08 -4.30
CA ARG A 248 -1.67 -11.53 -3.48
C ARG A 248 -1.79 -10.01 -3.26
N PRO A 249 -1.12 -9.47 -2.23
CA PRO A 249 -0.92 -8.03 -2.11
C PRO A 249 0.05 -7.52 -3.19
N VAL A 250 -0.36 -6.47 -3.90
CA VAL A 250 0.44 -5.73 -4.88
C VAL A 250 0.87 -4.42 -4.23
N GLN A 251 2.16 -4.15 -4.22
CA GLN A 251 2.74 -3.01 -3.52
C GLN A 251 2.62 -1.71 -4.35
N PRO A 252 2.63 -0.52 -3.70
CA PRO A 252 2.50 0.76 -4.41
C PRO A 252 3.53 1.03 -5.51
N HIS A 253 4.70 0.40 -5.45
CA HIS A 253 5.74 0.51 -6.48
C HIS A 253 5.58 -0.45 -7.65
N GLU A 254 4.66 -1.41 -7.57
CA GLU A 254 4.40 -2.36 -8.66
C GLU A 254 3.51 -1.72 -9.74
N PRO A 255 3.79 -1.95 -11.04
CA PRO A 255 3.10 -1.28 -12.15
C PRO A 255 1.57 -1.42 -12.14
N ALA A 256 1.06 -2.57 -11.68
CA ALA A 256 -0.37 -2.85 -11.64
C ALA A 256 -1.11 -2.13 -10.50
N TRP A 257 -0.40 -1.61 -9.49
CA TRP A 257 -1.02 -1.10 -8.27
C TRP A 257 -2.08 -0.01 -8.52
N ALA A 258 -1.74 0.95 -9.37
CA ALA A 258 -2.65 2.05 -9.66
C ALA A 258 -3.92 1.55 -10.36
N GLU A 259 -3.76 0.73 -11.39
CA GLU A 259 -4.89 0.15 -12.14
C GLU A 259 -5.79 -0.70 -11.24
N LEU A 260 -5.24 -1.50 -10.34
CA LEU A 260 -6.02 -2.28 -9.38
C LEU A 260 -6.94 -1.39 -8.53
N GLY A 261 -6.51 -0.20 -8.15
CA GLY A 261 -7.35 0.74 -7.43
C GLY A 261 -8.50 1.31 -8.26
N PHE A 262 -8.33 1.36 -9.56
CA PHE A 262 -9.35 1.80 -10.51
C PHE A 262 -10.36 0.68 -10.82
N VAL A 263 -9.88 -0.54 -11.13
CA VAL A 263 -10.73 -1.64 -11.58
C VAL A 263 -11.34 -2.45 -10.44
N ASP A 264 -10.70 -2.47 -9.27
CA ASP A 264 -11.17 -3.20 -8.06
C ASP A 264 -11.00 -2.32 -6.80
N PRO A 265 -11.71 -1.19 -6.70
CA PRO A 265 -11.56 -0.26 -5.58
C PRO A 265 -11.92 -0.88 -4.21
N HIS A 266 -12.72 -1.94 -4.21
CA HIS A 266 -13.12 -2.65 -3.00
C HIS A 266 -12.17 -3.80 -2.63
N GLY A 267 -11.13 -4.06 -3.43
CA GLY A 267 -10.10 -5.06 -3.16
C GLY A 267 -10.62 -6.49 -3.09
N GLN A 268 -11.53 -6.87 -3.99
CA GLN A 268 -12.06 -8.24 -4.06
C GLN A 268 -11.01 -9.25 -4.56
N GLY A 269 -9.89 -8.76 -5.12
CA GLY A 269 -8.80 -9.58 -5.65
C GLY A 269 -9.20 -10.33 -6.93
N THR A 270 -10.15 -9.78 -7.68
CA THR A 270 -10.63 -10.39 -8.94
C THR A 270 -9.84 -9.90 -10.15
N ALA A 271 -9.25 -8.72 -10.07
CA ALA A 271 -8.48 -8.12 -11.14
C ALA A 271 -7.05 -8.69 -11.22
N TRP A 272 -6.56 -8.85 -12.46
CA TRP A 272 -5.22 -9.36 -12.71
C TRP A 272 -4.16 -8.28 -12.49
N CYS A 273 -3.08 -8.65 -11.80
CA CYS A 273 -1.89 -7.81 -11.63
C CYS A 273 -0.74 -8.18 -12.58
N GLU A 274 -1.03 -9.00 -13.58
CA GLU A 274 -0.15 -9.34 -14.71
C GLU A 274 -0.89 -9.13 -16.02
N LEU A 275 -0.14 -8.78 -17.08
CA LEU A 275 -0.70 -8.70 -18.42
C LEU A 275 -0.82 -10.11 -18.99
N ARG A 276 -2.01 -10.44 -19.50
CA ARG A 276 -2.30 -11.73 -20.09
C ARG A 276 -2.60 -11.54 -21.59
N PRO A 277 -1.61 -11.82 -22.45
CA PRO A 277 -1.79 -11.64 -23.90
C PRO A 277 -2.98 -12.39 -24.45
N GLY A 278 -3.80 -11.71 -25.26
CA GLY A 278 -4.99 -12.27 -25.87
C GLY A 278 -6.22 -12.34 -24.96
N GLU A 279 -6.08 -12.12 -23.66
CA GLU A 279 -7.23 -12.13 -22.73
C GLU A 279 -7.75 -10.71 -22.49
N PRO A 280 -9.09 -10.51 -22.62
CA PRO A 280 -9.69 -9.20 -22.35
C PRO A 280 -9.64 -8.85 -20.86
N ALA A 281 -8.99 -7.76 -20.50
CA ALA A 281 -9.06 -7.14 -19.17
C ALA A 281 -10.08 -6.01 -19.19
N ARG A 282 -11.12 -6.11 -18.35
CA ARG A 282 -12.14 -5.05 -18.21
C ARG A 282 -11.57 -3.93 -17.35
N LEU A 283 -11.44 -2.73 -17.92
CA LEU A 283 -10.99 -1.54 -17.22
C LEU A 283 -12.17 -0.76 -16.62
N ALA A 284 -13.26 -0.64 -17.38
CA ALA A 284 -14.49 0.01 -16.94
C ALA A 284 -15.70 -0.61 -17.68
N PRO A 285 -16.95 -0.27 -17.35
CA PRO A 285 -18.09 -0.65 -18.16
C PRO A 285 -17.89 -0.22 -19.62
N GLY A 286 -17.96 -1.17 -20.57
CA GLY A 286 -17.72 -0.89 -21.98
C GLY A 286 -16.29 -0.55 -22.39
N VAL A 287 -15.29 -0.79 -21.52
CA VAL A 287 -13.86 -0.53 -21.81
C VAL A 287 -13.05 -1.77 -21.53
N LEU A 288 -12.38 -2.30 -22.56
CA LEU A 288 -11.51 -3.47 -22.44
C LEU A 288 -10.10 -3.12 -22.92
N ARG A 289 -9.10 -3.77 -22.31
CA ARG A 289 -7.74 -3.85 -22.84
C ARG A 289 -7.42 -5.29 -23.22
N ILE A 290 -6.77 -5.47 -24.36
CA ILE A 290 -6.18 -6.75 -24.78
C ILE A 290 -4.71 -6.50 -25.11
N ALA A 291 -3.81 -7.16 -24.38
CA ALA A 291 -2.39 -7.09 -24.66
C ALA A 291 -2.03 -8.06 -25.80
N ALA A 292 -1.21 -7.61 -26.73
CA ALA A 292 -0.60 -8.48 -27.72
C ALA A 292 0.55 -9.32 -27.11
N PRO A 293 0.97 -10.43 -27.73
CA PRO A 293 2.08 -11.24 -27.24
C PRO A 293 3.40 -10.45 -27.01
N GLN A 294 3.60 -9.39 -27.79
CA GLN A 294 4.77 -8.50 -27.69
C GLN A 294 4.61 -7.40 -26.64
N GLY A 295 3.48 -7.38 -25.89
CA GLY A 295 3.22 -6.44 -24.82
C GLY A 295 2.52 -5.14 -25.25
N ALA A 296 2.24 -4.93 -26.53
CA ALA A 296 1.47 -3.78 -26.99
C ALA A 296 -0.01 -3.89 -26.55
N ASN A 297 -0.60 -2.80 -26.11
CA ASN A 297 -2.01 -2.74 -25.72
C ASN A 297 -2.89 -2.32 -26.91
N SER A 298 -4.02 -2.99 -27.05
CA SER A 298 -5.15 -2.54 -27.84
C SER A 298 -6.34 -2.32 -26.93
N TYR A 299 -7.16 -1.30 -27.21
CA TYR A 299 -8.31 -0.98 -26.38
C TYR A 299 -9.60 -1.09 -27.21
N LEU A 300 -10.66 -1.59 -26.55
CA LEU A 300 -11.99 -1.61 -27.11
C LEU A 300 -12.90 -0.73 -26.26
N VAL A 301 -13.66 0.13 -26.93
CA VAL A 301 -14.68 0.98 -26.29
C VAL A 301 -16.00 0.69 -26.98
N GLY A 302 -17.05 0.37 -26.21
CA GLY A 302 -18.37 0.08 -26.76
C GLY A 302 -19.16 -0.96 -25.98
N THR A 303 -20.21 -1.47 -26.62
CA THR A 303 -21.08 -2.53 -26.09
C THR A 303 -21.50 -3.49 -27.20
N GLY A 304 -22.46 -4.40 -26.90
CA GLY A 304 -23.02 -5.35 -27.88
C GLY A 304 -23.61 -4.72 -29.16
N ASP A 305 -23.86 -3.41 -29.18
CA ASP A 305 -24.33 -2.70 -30.37
C ASP A 305 -23.22 -2.20 -31.30
N GLY A 306 -21.97 -2.34 -30.87
CA GLY A 306 -20.78 -2.01 -31.65
C GLY A 306 -19.62 -1.51 -30.83
N TRP A 307 -18.41 -1.72 -31.34
CA TRP A 307 -17.16 -1.41 -30.68
C TRP A 307 -16.25 -0.52 -31.55
N ALA A 308 -15.57 0.41 -30.92
CA ALA A 308 -14.41 1.07 -31.49
C ALA A 308 -13.15 0.39 -30.97
N VAL A 309 -12.21 0.05 -31.84
CA VAL A 309 -10.88 -0.46 -31.47
C VAL A 309 -9.86 0.66 -31.62
N ILE A 310 -9.10 0.90 -30.57
CA ILE A 310 -8.01 1.89 -30.55
C ILE A 310 -6.70 1.13 -30.50
N ASP A 311 -5.81 1.45 -31.45
CA ASP A 311 -4.48 0.86 -31.64
C ASP A 311 -4.52 -0.67 -31.69
N PRO A 312 -4.94 -1.29 -32.82
CA PRO A 312 -5.03 -2.75 -32.95
C PRO A 312 -3.69 -3.49 -32.83
N GLY A 313 -2.58 -2.78 -32.60
CA GLY A 313 -1.27 -3.36 -32.39
C GLY A 313 -0.64 -3.93 -33.66
N PRO A 314 0.17 -5.02 -33.52
CA PRO A 314 0.81 -5.70 -34.65
C PRO A 314 -0.19 -6.55 -35.44
N ALA A 315 0.17 -6.88 -36.68
CA ALA A 315 -0.60 -7.84 -37.52
C ALA A 315 -0.43 -9.28 -37.07
N ASP A 316 -0.62 -9.55 -35.77
CA ASP A 316 -0.58 -10.88 -35.19
C ASP A 316 -1.95 -11.53 -35.26
N ALA A 317 -2.04 -12.71 -35.88
CA ALA A 317 -3.31 -13.37 -36.17
C ALA A 317 -4.09 -13.74 -34.91
N SER A 318 -3.39 -14.12 -33.83
CA SER A 318 -4.00 -14.51 -32.55
C SER A 318 -4.54 -13.28 -31.81
N HIS A 319 -3.80 -12.18 -31.83
CA HIS A 319 -4.21 -10.92 -31.26
C HIS A 319 -5.43 -10.32 -31.96
N LEU A 320 -5.39 -10.27 -33.32
CA LEU A 320 -6.53 -9.80 -34.12
C LEU A 320 -7.78 -10.68 -33.95
N ALA A 321 -7.59 -11.99 -33.76
CA ALA A 321 -8.68 -12.89 -33.44
C ALA A 321 -9.29 -12.59 -32.06
N ALA A 322 -8.45 -12.32 -31.06
CA ALA A 322 -8.89 -11.96 -29.71
C ALA A 322 -9.67 -10.64 -29.71
N LEU A 323 -9.21 -9.61 -30.46
CA LEU A 323 -9.95 -8.34 -30.62
C LEU A 323 -11.33 -8.57 -31.23
N ALA A 324 -11.42 -9.36 -32.30
CA ALA A 324 -12.70 -9.65 -32.95
C ALA A 324 -13.66 -10.45 -32.02
N ALA A 325 -13.13 -11.42 -31.29
CA ALA A 325 -13.91 -12.22 -30.34
C ALA A 325 -14.42 -11.40 -29.13
N ALA A 326 -13.65 -10.39 -28.69
CA ALA A 326 -14.04 -9.53 -27.58
C ALA A 326 -15.05 -8.42 -27.96
N ALA A 327 -15.41 -8.31 -29.23
CA ALA A 327 -16.32 -7.30 -29.78
C ALA A 327 -17.69 -7.90 -30.25
N PRO A 328 -18.52 -8.45 -29.34
CA PRO A 328 -19.86 -8.92 -29.72
C PRO A 328 -20.67 -7.77 -30.35
N GLY A 329 -21.40 -8.03 -31.42
CA GLY A 329 -22.08 -7.01 -32.22
C GLY A 329 -21.19 -6.33 -33.27
N GLY A 330 -19.90 -6.67 -33.29
CA GLY A 330 -18.93 -6.29 -34.31
C GLY A 330 -18.18 -4.98 -34.03
N ILE A 331 -17.08 -4.82 -34.72
CA ILE A 331 -16.25 -3.61 -34.69
C ILE A 331 -16.83 -2.62 -35.70
N ARG A 332 -17.04 -1.38 -35.29
CA ARG A 332 -17.61 -0.29 -36.11
C ARG A 332 -16.60 0.75 -36.55
N ALA A 333 -15.50 0.88 -35.82
CA ALA A 333 -14.43 1.79 -36.13
C ALA A 333 -13.07 1.26 -35.64
N ILE A 334 -12.04 1.53 -36.40
CA ILE A 334 -10.65 1.30 -36.03
C ILE A 334 -9.97 2.67 -35.97
N LEU A 335 -9.43 3.01 -34.81
CA LEU A 335 -8.79 4.28 -34.53
C LEU A 335 -7.30 4.03 -34.23
N CYS A 336 -6.43 4.93 -34.70
CA CYS A 336 -4.99 4.85 -34.44
C CYS A 336 -4.50 6.14 -33.80
N THR A 337 -3.70 6.05 -32.74
CA THR A 337 -3.06 7.20 -32.12
C THR A 337 -1.89 7.70 -32.96
N ALA A 338 -1.19 6.79 -33.65
CA ALA A 338 -0.08 7.13 -34.55
C ALA A 338 -0.55 7.88 -35.81
N ALA A 339 0.37 8.61 -36.41
CA ALA A 339 0.16 9.38 -37.65
C ALA A 339 -0.28 8.51 -38.83
N ALA A 340 0.23 7.27 -38.92
CA ALA A 340 -0.16 6.30 -39.93
C ALA A 340 -0.83 5.08 -39.29
N PRO A 341 -1.80 4.45 -39.97
CA PRO A 341 -2.38 3.20 -39.52
C PRO A 341 -1.31 2.12 -39.38
N SER A 342 -1.38 1.34 -38.28
CA SER A 342 -0.51 0.20 -38.06
C SER A 342 -0.84 -0.94 -39.03
N ALA A 343 0.08 -1.88 -39.21
CA ALA A 343 -0.17 -3.10 -39.97
C ALA A 343 -1.34 -3.90 -39.39
N GLY A 344 -1.52 -3.88 -38.06
CA GLY A 344 -2.65 -4.50 -37.38
C GLY A 344 -3.98 -3.80 -37.69
N ALA A 345 -3.98 -2.49 -37.88
CA ALA A 345 -5.21 -1.76 -38.26
C ALA A 345 -5.69 -2.17 -39.66
N GLN A 346 -4.77 -2.29 -40.60
CA GLN A 346 -5.09 -2.74 -41.95
C GLN A 346 -5.59 -4.19 -41.93
N ALA A 347 -4.89 -5.10 -41.26
CA ALA A 347 -5.28 -6.51 -41.13
C ALA A 347 -6.61 -6.71 -40.39
N LEU A 348 -6.91 -5.88 -39.39
CA LEU A 348 -8.20 -5.91 -38.71
C LEU A 348 -9.34 -5.41 -39.58
N HIS A 349 -9.07 -4.37 -40.42
CA HIS A 349 -10.02 -3.90 -41.44
C HIS A 349 -10.37 -5.01 -42.42
N GLU A 350 -9.37 -5.67 -43.01
CA GLU A 350 -9.54 -6.78 -43.95
C GLU A 350 -10.35 -7.94 -43.34
N ARG A 351 -10.14 -8.22 -42.06
CA ARG A 351 -10.81 -9.30 -41.32
C ARG A 351 -12.27 -8.99 -41.00
N THR A 352 -12.59 -7.73 -40.64
CA THR A 352 -13.90 -7.36 -40.05
C THR A 352 -14.75 -6.45 -40.94
N GLY A 353 -14.17 -5.85 -41.97
CA GLY A 353 -14.80 -4.81 -42.77
C GLY A 353 -14.95 -3.45 -42.06
N ALA A 354 -14.51 -3.33 -40.81
CA ALA A 354 -14.62 -2.10 -40.04
C ALA A 354 -13.69 -1.00 -40.62
N PRO A 355 -14.15 0.24 -40.84
CA PRO A 355 -13.33 1.28 -41.43
C PRO A 355 -12.20 1.73 -40.48
N VAL A 356 -11.01 1.93 -41.03
CA VAL A 356 -9.94 2.66 -40.35
C VAL A 356 -10.25 4.15 -40.49
N GLN A 357 -10.52 4.82 -39.38
CA GLN A 357 -10.91 6.22 -39.34
C GLN A 357 -9.78 7.08 -38.83
N ARG A 358 -9.67 8.28 -39.40
CA ARG A 358 -8.71 9.31 -38.97
C ARG A 358 -9.47 10.63 -38.70
N PRO A 359 -10.13 10.74 -37.53
CA PRO A 359 -10.92 11.89 -37.18
C PRO A 359 -10.02 13.14 -37.00
N ALA A 360 -10.58 14.32 -37.19
CA ALA A 360 -9.88 15.56 -36.95
C ALA A 360 -9.77 15.87 -35.45
N ALA A 361 -8.73 16.62 -35.07
CA ALA A 361 -8.66 17.14 -33.69
C ALA A 361 -9.86 18.05 -33.42
N GLY A 362 -10.49 17.88 -32.26
CA GLY A 362 -11.72 18.56 -31.87
C GLY A 362 -13.00 17.76 -32.16
N ASP A 363 -12.93 16.72 -33.00
CA ASP A 363 -14.09 15.84 -33.23
C ASP A 363 -14.51 15.08 -31.96
N SER A 364 -15.77 14.68 -31.94
CA SER A 364 -16.33 13.76 -30.95
C SER A 364 -16.95 12.59 -31.65
N ILE A 365 -16.54 11.39 -31.28
CA ILE A 365 -17.02 10.14 -31.83
C ILE A 365 -17.96 9.49 -30.80
N ALA A 366 -19.24 9.39 -31.15
CA ALA A 366 -20.18 8.62 -30.34
C ALA A 366 -19.94 7.13 -30.57
N VAL A 367 -19.82 6.38 -29.48
CA VAL A 367 -19.64 4.91 -29.49
C VAL A 367 -20.79 4.29 -28.72
N ALA A 368 -21.14 3.05 -29.08
CA ALA A 368 -22.25 2.33 -28.44
C ALA A 368 -22.05 2.24 -26.91
N GLY A 369 -23.18 2.24 -26.18
CA GLY A 369 -23.17 2.22 -24.71
C GLY A 369 -23.12 3.62 -24.08
N GLY A 370 -23.33 4.69 -24.86
CA GLY A 370 -23.34 6.06 -24.36
C GLY A 370 -21.93 6.63 -24.16
N HIS A 371 -20.92 6.03 -24.79
CA HIS A 371 -19.53 6.50 -24.71
C HIS A 371 -19.21 7.56 -25.76
N THR A 372 -18.37 8.52 -25.38
CA THR A 372 -17.89 9.60 -26.25
C THR A 372 -16.37 9.65 -26.25
N LEU A 373 -15.77 9.45 -27.39
CA LEU A 373 -14.34 9.66 -27.61
C LEU A 373 -14.10 11.05 -28.17
N ARG A 374 -13.51 11.95 -27.39
CA ARG A 374 -13.06 13.25 -27.85
C ARG A 374 -11.66 13.13 -28.45
N VAL A 375 -11.49 13.63 -29.66
CA VAL A 375 -10.23 13.57 -30.40
C VAL A 375 -9.38 14.79 -30.06
N LEU A 376 -8.16 14.55 -29.56
CA LEU A 376 -7.23 15.61 -29.20
C LEU A 376 -5.95 15.49 -30.04
N ALA A 377 -5.28 16.62 -30.27
CA ALA A 377 -3.96 16.67 -30.89
C ALA A 377 -2.92 16.99 -29.81
N PRO A 378 -1.89 16.16 -29.62
CA PRO A 378 -0.80 16.47 -28.71
C PRO A 378 0.01 17.66 -29.21
N ALA A 379 0.46 18.54 -28.29
CA ALA A 379 1.38 19.60 -28.63
C ALA A 379 2.69 19.02 -29.16
N GLY A 380 3.22 19.54 -30.28
CA GLY A 380 4.46 19.03 -30.89
C GLY A 380 4.29 17.78 -31.75
N ALA A 381 3.12 17.15 -31.78
CA ALA A 381 2.85 15.93 -32.56
C ALA A 381 1.53 16.09 -33.37
N ALA A 382 1.47 17.08 -34.23
CA ALA A 382 0.25 17.49 -34.95
C ALA A 382 -0.39 16.37 -35.79
N ASP A 383 0.41 15.38 -36.21
CA ASP A 383 -0.06 14.23 -36.96
C ASP A 383 -0.57 13.07 -36.10
N HIS A 384 -0.35 13.12 -34.77
CA HIS A 384 -0.87 12.13 -33.85
C HIS A 384 -2.27 12.54 -33.36
N ARG A 385 -3.03 11.55 -32.94
CA ARG A 385 -4.33 11.72 -32.30
C ARG A 385 -4.34 10.97 -30.99
N VAL A 386 -4.94 11.57 -29.96
CA VAL A 386 -5.23 10.86 -28.71
C VAL A 386 -6.73 10.93 -28.46
N PHE A 387 -7.25 9.94 -27.79
CA PHE A 387 -8.69 9.79 -27.63
C PHE A 387 -9.05 9.86 -26.15
N LEU A 388 -9.77 10.89 -25.74
CA LEU A 388 -10.29 11.01 -24.38
C LEU A 388 -11.68 10.38 -24.30
N LEU A 389 -11.80 9.31 -23.55
CA LEU A 389 -13.09 8.75 -23.16
C LEU A 389 -13.66 9.59 -22.01
N VAL A 390 -14.68 10.38 -22.34
CA VAL A 390 -15.20 11.46 -21.48
C VAL A 390 -15.79 10.92 -20.17
N GLU A 391 -16.58 9.86 -20.26
CA GLU A 391 -17.35 9.29 -19.13
C GLU A 391 -16.46 8.66 -18.05
N HIS A 392 -15.31 8.16 -18.46
CA HIS A 392 -14.35 7.50 -17.57
C HIS A 392 -13.06 8.28 -17.36
N LYS A 393 -12.93 9.46 -18.03
CA LYS A 393 -11.76 10.34 -17.96
C LYS A 393 -10.44 9.64 -18.30
N ILE A 394 -10.51 8.62 -19.19
CA ILE A 394 -9.37 7.84 -19.65
C ILE A 394 -8.86 8.41 -20.96
N LEU A 395 -7.59 8.76 -21.02
CA LEU A 395 -6.91 9.19 -22.24
C LEU A 395 -6.14 8.04 -22.85
N PHE A 396 -6.52 7.59 -24.02
CA PHE A 396 -5.76 6.65 -24.85
C PHE A 396 -4.69 7.43 -25.59
N ALA A 397 -3.45 7.34 -25.12
CA ALA A 397 -2.35 8.19 -25.54
C ALA A 397 -1.36 7.47 -26.47
N GLY A 398 -1.51 6.17 -26.69
CA GLY A 398 -0.54 5.39 -27.48
C GLY A 398 0.87 5.43 -26.90
N ASP A 399 1.87 5.54 -27.76
CA ASP A 399 3.30 5.60 -27.44
C ASP A 399 3.89 7.03 -27.42
N ILE A 400 3.03 8.03 -27.30
CA ILE A 400 3.46 9.43 -27.32
C ILE A 400 4.30 9.73 -26.07
N ALA A 401 5.56 10.14 -26.29
CA ALA A 401 6.51 10.42 -25.21
C ALA A 401 6.06 11.55 -24.27
N GLU A 402 5.32 12.53 -24.82
CA GLU A 402 4.76 13.68 -24.10
C GLU A 402 3.40 13.39 -23.48
N ALA A 403 2.94 12.15 -23.44
CA ALA A 403 1.63 11.79 -22.88
C ALA A 403 1.44 12.31 -21.43
N ASP A 404 2.51 12.44 -20.67
CA ASP A 404 2.48 13.00 -19.31
C ASP A 404 2.20 14.51 -19.26
N ALA A 405 2.45 15.24 -20.34
CA ALA A 405 2.14 16.67 -20.45
C ALA A 405 0.69 16.95 -20.91
N LEU A 406 0.02 15.97 -21.54
CA LEU A 406 -1.32 16.13 -22.10
C LEU A 406 -2.40 16.45 -21.04
N PRO A 407 -2.40 15.86 -19.85
CA PRO A 407 -3.40 16.18 -18.82
C PRO A 407 -3.39 17.65 -18.39
N SER A 408 -2.22 18.29 -18.37
CA SER A 408 -2.10 19.72 -18.02
C SER A 408 -2.79 20.63 -19.04
N ALA A 409 -2.82 20.23 -20.30
CA ALA A 409 -3.49 20.95 -21.38
C ALA A 409 -4.99 20.61 -21.52
N HIS A 410 -5.43 19.51 -20.92
CA HIS A 410 -6.79 18.98 -21.06
C HIS A 410 -7.39 18.65 -19.69
N PRO A 411 -7.96 19.62 -18.98
CA PRO A 411 -8.61 19.39 -17.70
C PRO A 411 -9.75 18.36 -17.86
N GLY A 412 -9.79 17.38 -16.96
CA GLY A 412 -10.74 16.27 -17.00
C GLY A 412 -10.12 14.93 -17.40
N VAL A 413 -8.82 14.85 -17.69
CA VAL A 413 -8.08 13.57 -17.78
C VAL A 413 -7.65 13.15 -16.38
N GLU A 414 -8.07 11.97 -15.97
CA GLU A 414 -7.66 11.38 -14.67
C GLU A 414 -6.76 10.16 -14.86
N TRP A 415 -6.90 9.46 -15.99
CA TRP A 415 -6.20 8.22 -16.27
C TRP A 415 -5.54 8.23 -17.65
N LEU A 416 -4.35 7.64 -17.71
CA LEU A 416 -3.63 7.41 -18.96
C LEU A 416 -3.65 5.92 -19.30
N ALA A 417 -4.09 5.60 -20.51
CA ALA A 417 -4.06 4.28 -21.12
C ALA A 417 -2.88 4.21 -22.10
N PRO A 418 -1.74 3.59 -21.72
CA PRO A 418 -0.51 3.60 -22.50
C PRO A 418 -0.52 2.55 -23.63
N ALA A 419 0.39 2.68 -24.60
CA ALA A 419 0.63 1.66 -25.63
C ALA A 419 1.09 0.30 -25.06
N ALA A 420 1.61 0.25 -23.84
CA ALA A 420 2.01 -0.98 -23.17
C ALA A 420 1.90 -0.81 -21.64
N GLY A 421 1.64 -1.92 -20.94
CA GLY A 421 1.56 -1.90 -19.49
C GLY A 421 0.14 -1.62 -18.94
N PHE A 422 0.08 -1.10 -17.73
CA PHE A 422 -1.15 -0.86 -16.97
C PHE A 422 -1.61 0.61 -17.08
N LEU A 423 -2.89 0.85 -16.80
CA LEU A 423 -3.39 2.20 -16.58
C LEU A 423 -2.60 2.89 -15.46
N ARG A 424 -2.34 4.17 -15.65
CA ARG A 424 -1.69 5.00 -14.64
C ARG A 424 -2.45 6.30 -14.41
N PRO A 425 -2.41 6.87 -13.21
CA PRO A 425 -2.98 8.19 -12.97
C PRO A 425 -2.31 9.23 -13.87
N ALA A 426 -3.09 10.19 -14.33
CA ALA A 426 -2.56 11.34 -15.03
C ALA A 426 -1.76 12.23 -14.06
N PRO A 427 -0.65 12.85 -14.47
CA PRO A 427 0.09 13.79 -13.65
C PRO A 427 -0.83 14.93 -13.16
N GLY A 428 -0.81 15.20 -11.86
CA GLY A 428 -1.68 16.19 -11.22
C GLY A 428 -3.12 15.76 -10.98
N ALA A 429 -3.53 14.58 -11.43
CA ALA A 429 -4.77 13.99 -10.97
C ALA A 429 -4.64 13.68 -9.48
N ALA A 430 -5.62 14.12 -8.67
CA ALA A 430 -5.70 13.72 -7.28
C ALA A 430 -5.85 12.18 -7.27
N THR A 431 -4.75 11.46 -7.02
CA THR A 431 -4.85 10.06 -6.68
C THR A 431 -5.66 10.00 -5.41
N THR A 432 -6.92 9.63 -5.54
CA THR A 432 -7.74 9.26 -4.38
C THR A 432 -7.10 7.99 -3.82
N THR A 433 -6.05 8.18 -3.04
CA THR A 433 -5.66 7.22 -2.03
C THR A 433 -6.75 7.31 -0.97
N ALA A 434 -7.91 6.74 -1.26
CA ALA A 434 -8.86 6.47 -0.20
C ALA A 434 -8.17 5.50 0.76
N PRO A 435 -8.11 5.81 2.07
CA PRO A 435 -7.47 5.01 3.08
C PRO A 435 -8.11 3.63 3.23
#